data_2c7a3ae96eea077dae312d4d123601c8
#
_entry.id   2c7a3ae96eea077dae312d4d123601c8
#
_cell.length_a   1.000
_cell.length_b   1.000
_cell.length_c   1.000
_cell.angle_alpha   90.00
_cell.angle_beta   90.00
_cell.angle_gamma   90.00
#
_symmetry.space_group_name_H-M   'P 1'
#
loop_
_entity.id
_entity.type
_entity.pdbx_description
1 polymer ?
#
loop_
_entity_poly.entity_id
_entity_poly.type
_entity_poly.pdbx_seq_one_letter_code
_entity_poly.pdbx_strand_id
1 'polypeptide(L)'
;MEVENIRLGSLSLDCAEPTPLAAFWAALLGGEVAFTSDNFVAVKTERMWVSAVKVDDYRPPTWPGSDLPKQMHLDLAVDNLAESEAEAVRLGAVKLEFQPAPDRYIVLLDPAGHPFCLTTQIPQ
;
A
#
# COMPACT_ATOMS: atom_id res chain seq x y z
N MET A 1 9.44 27.06 -17.70
CA MET A 1 10.73 26.85 -17.01
C MET A 1 10.73 25.52 -16.31
N GLU A 2 11.80 24.79 -16.46
CA GLU A 2 11.97 23.48 -15.89
C GLU A 2 12.72 23.60 -14.55
N VAL A 3 12.24 22.91 -13.54
CA VAL A 3 12.93 22.84 -12.24
C VAL A 3 13.57 21.46 -12.15
N GLU A 4 14.87 21.43 -11.89
CA GLU A 4 15.61 20.19 -11.79
C GLU A 4 15.39 19.50 -10.44
N ASN A 5 15.58 18.20 -10.41
CA ASN A 5 15.60 17.39 -9.20
C ASN A 5 14.27 17.28 -8.43
N ILE A 6 13.16 17.46 -9.12
CA ILE A 6 11.87 17.12 -8.54
C ILE A 6 11.61 15.63 -8.81
N ARG A 7 11.42 14.88 -7.75
CA ARG A 7 11.19 13.43 -7.86
C ARG A 7 10.17 13.00 -6.81
N LEU A 8 9.52 11.88 -7.09
CA LEU A 8 8.61 11.28 -6.11
C LEU A 8 9.45 10.67 -4.99
N GLY A 9 9.38 11.24 -3.81
CA GLY A 9 10.22 10.83 -2.69
C GLY A 9 9.53 9.91 -1.69
N SER A 10 8.27 10.17 -1.37
CA SER A 10 7.57 9.42 -0.34
C SER A 10 6.08 9.37 -0.62
N LEU A 11 5.46 8.27 -0.18
CA LEU A 11 4.02 8.13 -0.08
C LEU A 11 3.69 7.94 1.40
N SER A 12 2.73 8.69 1.92
CA SER A 12 2.30 8.57 3.30
C SER A 12 0.89 8.00 3.36
N LEU A 13 0.71 7.00 4.22
CA LEU A 13 -0.58 6.34 4.43
C LEU A 13 -1.04 6.62 5.85
N ASP A 14 -2.24 7.14 5.98
CA ASP A 14 -2.83 7.40 7.28
C ASP A 14 -3.29 6.09 7.92
N CYS A 15 -3.23 6.02 9.25
CA CYS A 15 -3.61 4.82 9.97
C CYS A 15 -3.85 5.12 11.44
N ALA A 16 -4.41 4.14 12.15
CA ALA A 16 -4.51 4.20 13.60
C ALA A 16 -3.21 3.72 14.26
N GLU A 17 -2.56 2.72 13.67
CA GLU A 17 -1.36 2.08 14.25
C GLU A 17 -0.24 2.01 13.21
N PRO A 18 0.73 2.94 13.27
CA PRO A 18 1.78 2.99 12.25
C PRO A 18 2.72 1.79 12.21
N THR A 19 3.03 1.19 13.37
CA THR A 19 4.01 0.11 13.43
C THR A 19 3.58 -1.12 12.61
N PRO A 20 2.38 -1.69 12.80
CA PRO A 20 1.99 -2.85 11.99
C PRO A 20 1.80 -2.51 10.52
N LEU A 21 1.33 -1.31 10.20
CA LEU A 21 1.18 -0.91 8.81
C LEU A 21 2.53 -0.82 8.11
N ALA A 22 3.49 -0.17 8.75
CA ALA A 22 4.84 -0.05 8.19
C ALA A 22 5.51 -1.42 8.04
N ALA A 23 5.35 -2.32 9.03
CA ALA A 23 5.91 -3.67 8.95
C ALA A 23 5.36 -4.44 7.75
N PHE A 24 4.07 -4.31 7.48
CA PHE A 24 3.45 -4.94 6.32
C PHE A 24 4.09 -4.46 5.01
N TRP A 25 4.17 -3.15 4.83
CA TRP A 25 4.71 -2.59 3.58
C TRP A 25 6.20 -2.85 3.42
N ALA A 26 6.97 -2.81 4.52
CA ALA A 26 8.39 -3.17 4.48
C ALA A 26 8.58 -4.62 4.01
N ALA A 27 7.79 -5.54 4.55
CA ALA A 27 7.89 -6.95 4.18
C ALA A 27 7.45 -7.18 2.72
N LEU A 28 6.33 -6.57 2.32
CA LEU A 28 5.80 -6.79 0.97
C LEU A 28 6.71 -6.21 -0.11
N LEU A 29 7.28 -5.02 0.12
CA LEU A 29 8.09 -4.32 -0.87
C LEU A 29 9.59 -4.63 -0.78
N GLY A 30 9.99 -5.48 0.17
CA GLY A 30 11.41 -5.78 0.36
C GLY A 30 12.20 -4.59 0.89
N GLY A 31 11.52 -3.70 1.63
CA GLY A 31 12.16 -2.55 2.24
C GLY A 31 12.50 -2.76 3.70
N GLU A 32 12.91 -1.70 4.36
CA GLU A 32 13.24 -1.77 5.78
C GLU A 32 12.67 -0.56 6.53
N VAL A 33 12.27 -0.79 7.78
CA VAL A 33 11.86 0.28 8.66
C VAL A 33 13.10 1.06 9.07
N ALA A 34 13.17 2.33 8.66
CA ALA A 34 14.36 3.15 8.86
C ALA A 34 14.18 4.19 9.96
N PHE A 35 12.95 4.52 10.33
CA PHE A 35 12.66 5.47 11.40
C PHE A 35 11.35 5.12 12.06
N THR A 36 11.32 5.21 13.39
CA THR A 36 10.11 4.89 14.17
C THR A 36 9.89 5.94 15.25
N SER A 37 8.64 6.42 15.35
CA SER A 37 8.16 7.19 16.48
C SER A 37 6.72 6.75 16.78
N ASP A 38 6.11 7.30 17.83
CA ASP A 38 4.74 6.93 18.17
C ASP A 38 3.72 7.33 17.09
N ASN A 39 4.02 8.39 16.34
CA ASN A 39 3.09 8.97 15.37
C ASN A 39 3.46 8.69 13.92
N PHE A 40 4.64 8.10 13.67
CA PHE A 40 5.16 8.05 12.33
C PHE A 40 6.22 6.96 12.21
N VAL A 41 6.10 6.12 11.20
CA VAL A 41 7.10 5.09 10.89
C VAL A 41 7.43 5.18 9.40
N ALA A 42 8.69 5.32 9.08
CA ALA A 42 9.16 5.45 7.69
C ALA A 42 9.83 4.16 7.22
N VAL A 43 9.39 3.69 6.06
CA VAL A 43 9.94 2.51 5.39
C VAL A 43 10.73 2.97 4.18
N LYS A 44 11.98 2.56 4.10
CA LYS A 44 12.82 2.81 2.93
C LYS A 44 12.69 1.65 1.97
N THR A 45 12.29 1.94 0.73
CA THR A 45 12.27 0.96 -0.34
C THR A 45 13.29 1.36 -1.40
N GLU A 46 13.48 0.50 -2.39
CA GLU A 46 14.42 0.77 -3.46
C GLU A 46 14.06 2.02 -4.27
N ARG A 47 12.78 2.28 -4.45
CA ARG A 47 12.31 3.35 -5.34
C ARG A 47 11.88 4.61 -4.63
N MET A 48 11.25 4.47 -3.46
CA MET A 48 10.73 5.61 -2.71
C MET A 48 10.48 5.21 -1.28
N TRP A 49 10.24 6.19 -0.43
CA TRP A 49 9.85 5.92 0.96
C TRP A 49 8.35 5.68 1.03
N VAL A 50 7.94 4.81 1.95
CA VAL A 50 6.54 4.62 2.30
C VAL A 50 6.43 4.84 3.80
N SER A 51 5.56 5.76 4.20
CA SER A 51 5.42 6.12 5.60
C SER A 51 4.03 5.80 6.12
N ALA A 52 3.97 5.33 7.34
CA ALA A 52 2.72 5.13 8.07
C ALA A 52 2.57 6.28 9.07
N VAL A 53 1.47 7.01 8.99
CA VAL A 53 1.25 8.22 9.78
C VAL A 53 0.01 8.03 10.64
N LYS A 54 0.19 8.16 11.96
CA LYS A 54 -0.94 8.05 12.88
C LYS A 54 -1.81 9.30 12.78
N VAL A 55 -3.11 9.08 12.61
CA VAL A 55 -4.09 10.16 12.64
C VAL A 55 -5.17 9.81 13.66
N ASP A 56 -5.70 10.83 14.34
CA ASP A 56 -6.78 10.63 15.29
C ASP A 56 -8.07 10.32 14.52
N ASP A 57 -8.90 9.46 15.10
CA ASP A 57 -10.18 9.07 14.51
C ASP A 57 -10.06 8.51 13.09
N TYR A 58 -8.97 7.77 12.84
CA TYR A 58 -8.76 7.17 11.53
C TYR A 58 -9.93 6.27 11.12
N ARG A 59 -10.40 6.46 9.90
CA ARG A 59 -11.44 5.63 9.29
C ARG A 59 -10.95 5.16 7.92
N PRO A 60 -10.90 3.84 7.69
CA PRO A 60 -10.43 3.34 6.40
C PRO A 60 -11.38 3.73 5.27
N PRO A 61 -10.86 3.89 4.04
CA PRO A 61 -11.73 4.12 2.89
C PRO A 61 -12.58 2.89 2.62
N THR A 62 -13.70 3.09 1.93
CA THR A 62 -14.57 1.99 1.50
C THR A 62 -14.36 1.73 0.02
N TRP A 63 -14.41 0.44 -0.36
CA TRP A 63 -14.36 0.02 -1.74
C TRP A 63 -14.90 -1.41 -1.82
N PRO A 64 -15.88 -1.70 -2.71
CA PRO A 64 -16.39 -0.83 -3.77
C PRO A 64 -17.48 0.15 -3.32
N GLY A 65 -17.75 0.26 -2.03
CA GLY A 65 -18.75 1.17 -1.51
C GLY A 65 -18.36 2.64 -1.69
N SER A 66 -19.26 3.55 -1.28
CA SER A 66 -19.07 4.97 -1.49
C SER A 66 -19.19 5.84 -0.23
N ASP A 67 -19.26 5.23 0.96
CA ASP A 67 -19.37 6.00 2.20
C ASP A 67 -18.13 6.82 2.49
N LEU A 68 -16.95 6.24 2.29
CA LEU A 68 -15.66 6.90 2.37
C LEU A 68 -14.84 6.44 1.17
N PRO A 69 -15.15 6.95 -0.03
CA PRO A 69 -14.50 6.45 -1.24
C PRO A 69 -13.00 6.69 -1.21
N LYS A 70 -12.24 5.72 -1.70
CA LYS A 70 -10.80 5.91 -1.84
C LYS A 70 -10.54 6.99 -2.89
N GLN A 71 -9.56 7.84 -2.63
CA GLN A 71 -9.15 8.88 -3.57
C GLN A 71 -7.93 8.43 -4.39
N MET A 72 -7.09 7.63 -3.78
CA MET A 72 -5.87 7.12 -4.40
C MET A 72 -5.66 5.68 -3.97
N HIS A 73 -4.96 4.91 -4.77
CA HIS A 73 -4.53 3.57 -4.39
C HIS A 73 -3.20 3.25 -5.05
N LEU A 74 -2.49 2.28 -4.49
CA LEU A 74 -1.24 1.80 -5.06
C LEU A 74 -1.50 0.66 -6.02
N ASP A 75 -0.76 0.64 -7.12
CA ASP A 75 -0.72 -0.50 -8.03
C ASP A 75 0.69 -1.06 -7.99
N LEU A 76 0.82 -2.32 -7.59
CA LEU A 76 2.10 -2.99 -7.53
C LEU A 76 2.28 -3.87 -8.75
N ALA A 77 3.37 -3.64 -9.48
CA ALA A 77 3.72 -4.47 -10.62
C ALA A 77 4.27 -5.80 -10.12
N VAL A 78 3.68 -6.89 -10.57
CA VAL A 78 4.09 -8.24 -10.18
C VAL A 78 4.22 -9.13 -11.41
N ASP A 79 5.00 -10.19 -11.31
CA ASP A 79 5.18 -11.13 -12.41
C ASP A 79 4.16 -12.27 -12.36
N ASN A 80 3.68 -12.64 -11.18
CA ASN A 80 2.74 -13.73 -10.99
C ASN A 80 1.66 -13.33 -10.00
N LEU A 81 0.41 -13.22 -10.48
CA LEU A 81 -0.70 -12.78 -9.64
C LEU A 81 -0.97 -13.72 -8.47
N ALA A 82 -1.02 -15.02 -8.72
CA ALA A 82 -1.37 -15.99 -7.69
C ALA A 82 -0.34 -16.05 -6.57
N GLU A 83 0.94 -16.06 -6.92
CA GLU A 83 2.02 -16.09 -5.93
C GLU A 83 2.07 -14.80 -5.12
N SER A 84 1.89 -13.66 -5.79
CA SER A 84 1.93 -12.35 -5.14
C SER A 84 0.73 -12.15 -4.22
N GLU A 85 -0.44 -12.60 -4.63
CA GLU A 85 -1.64 -12.58 -3.79
C GLU A 85 -1.41 -13.41 -2.52
N ALA A 86 -0.92 -14.63 -2.67
CA ALA A 86 -0.67 -15.52 -1.53
C ALA A 86 0.30 -14.90 -0.53
N GLU A 87 1.36 -14.28 -1.03
CA GLU A 87 2.35 -13.62 -0.18
C GLU A 87 1.76 -12.40 0.54
N ALA A 88 1.00 -11.57 -0.16
CA ALA A 88 0.37 -10.41 0.44
C ALA A 88 -0.61 -10.82 1.56
N VAL A 89 -1.41 -11.86 1.32
CA VAL A 89 -2.35 -12.37 2.33
C VAL A 89 -1.59 -12.95 3.52
N ARG A 90 -0.50 -13.69 3.26
CA ARG A 90 0.35 -14.23 4.34
C ARG A 90 0.88 -13.12 5.23
N LEU A 91 1.20 -11.96 4.66
CA LEU A 91 1.74 -10.81 5.40
C LEU A 91 0.67 -9.98 6.11
N GLY A 92 -0.60 -10.21 5.84
CA GLY A 92 -1.68 -9.53 6.53
C GLY A 92 -2.67 -8.77 5.67
N ALA A 93 -2.53 -8.81 4.35
CA ALA A 93 -3.51 -8.20 3.45
C ALA A 93 -4.81 -9.00 3.44
N VAL A 94 -5.91 -8.32 3.17
CA VAL A 94 -7.22 -8.95 3.02
C VAL A 94 -7.64 -8.83 1.56
N LYS A 95 -7.85 -9.97 0.91
CA LYS A 95 -8.38 -9.98 -0.45
C LYS A 95 -9.85 -9.61 -0.43
N LEU A 96 -10.25 -8.66 -1.27
CA LEU A 96 -11.66 -8.30 -1.39
C LEU A 96 -12.43 -9.38 -2.13
N GLU A 97 -13.66 -9.61 -1.69
CA GLU A 97 -14.53 -10.60 -2.33
C GLU A 97 -14.87 -10.19 -3.76
N PHE A 98 -15.21 -8.93 -3.97
CA PHE A 98 -15.45 -8.39 -5.30
C PHE A 98 -14.16 -8.11 -6.03
N GLN A 99 -13.96 -8.77 -7.18
CA GLN A 99 -12.77 -8.58 -8.01
C GLN A 99 -13.20 -8.21 -9.43
N PRO A 100 -13.00 -6.95 -9.84
CA PRO A 100 -13.50 -6.51 -11.17
C PRO A 100 -12.83 -7.16 -12.35
N ALA A 101 -11.55 -7.55 -12.24
CA ALA A 101 -10.83 -8.14 -13.37
C ALA A 101 -9.75 -9.11 -12.87
N PRO A 102 -10.16 -10.28 -12.31
CA PRO A 102 -9.25 -11.15 -11.56
C PRO A 102 -8.11 -11.75 -12.37
N ASP A 103 -8.19 -11.76 -13.69
CA ASP A 103 -7.08 -12.23 -14.53
C ASP A 103 -6.10 -11.13 -14.92
N ARG A 104 -6.39 -9.87 -14.58
CA ARG A 104 -5.51 -8.74 -14.88
C ARG A 104 -4.96 -8.08 -13.63
N TYR A 105 -5.76 -7.95 -12.58
CA TYR A 105 -5.32 -7.40 -11.32
C TYR A 105 -6.17 -7.92 -10.17
N ILE A 106 -5.56 -7.96 -8.98
CA ILE A 106 -6.21 -8.39 -7.75
C ILE A 106 -6.24 -7.21 -6.78
N VAL A 107 -7.40 -6.94 -6.19
CA VAL A 107 -7.57 -5.88 -5.22
C VAL A 107 -7.54 -6.46 -3.81
N LEU A 108 -6.69 -5.88 -2.96
CA LEU A 108 -6.56 -6.25 -1.56
C LEU A 108 -6.59 -4.99 -0.69
N LEU A 109 -6.77 -5.19 0.60
CA LEU A 109 -6.64 -4.13 1.59
C LEU A 109 -5.38 -4.38 2.42
N ASP A 110 -4.66 -3.32 2.72
CA ASP A 110 -3.54 -3.40 3.66
C ASP A 110 -4.06 -3.44 5.10
N PRO A 111 -3.20 -3.60 6.12
CA PRO A 111 -3.67 -3.68 7.51
C PRO A 111 -4.44 -2.46 8.02
N ALA A 112 -4.30 -1.31 7.39
CA ALA A 112 -5.08 -0.11 7.73
C ALA A 112 -6.35 0.02 6.89
N GLY A 113 -6.59 -0.92 5.96
CA GLY A 113 -7.77 -0.90 5.10
C GLY A 113 -7.60 -0.10 3.83
N HIS A 114 -6.39 0.32 3.48
CA HIS A 114 -6.17 1.00 2.19
C HIS A 114 -6.19 -0.01 1.05
N PRO A 115 -7.01 0.22 0.02
CA PRO A 115 -7.01 -0.64 -1.16
C PRO A 115 -5.69 -0.53 -1.93
N PHE A 116 -5.20 -1.64 -2.43
CA PHE A 116 -4.10 -1.67 -3.38
C PHE A 116 -4.30 -2.81 -4.35
N CYS A 117 -3.67 -2.72 -5.50
CA CYS A 117 -3.80 -3.73 -6.54
C CYS A 117 -2.46 -4.38 -6.82
N LEU A 118 -2.51 -5.67 -7.11
CA LEU A 118 -1.39 -6.40 -7.71
C LEU A 118 -1.73 -6.57 -9.18
N THR A 119 -0.82 -6.24 -10.07
CA THR A 119 -1.11 -6.29 -11.51
C THR A 119 0.11 -6.71 -12.33
N THR A 120 -0.14 -7.47 -13.39
CA THR A 120 0.88 -7.81 -14.37
C THR A 120 0.87 -6.87 -15.57
N GLN A 121 0.04 -5.83 -15.56
CA GLN A 121 -0.19 -4.95 -16.70
C GLN A 121 0.71 -3.72 -16.76
N ILE A 122 1.58 -3.52 -15.78
CA ILE A 122 2.48 -2.37 -15.76
C ILE A 122 3.77 -2.71 -16.48
N PRO A 123 4.14 -1.96 -17.52
CA PRO A 123 5.41 -2.21 -18.24
C PRO A 123 6.61 -1.93 -17.33
N GLN A 124 7.67 -2.66 -17.58
CA GLN A 124 8.94 -2.45 -16.86
C GLN A 124 9.78 -1.38 -17.54
#